data_f5cccbf64afd1031b032cbb4f09cecd4
#
_entry.id   f5cccbf64afd1031b032cbb4f09cecd4
#
_cell.length_a   1.000
_cell.length_b   1.000
_cell.length_c   1.000
_cell.angle_alpha   90.00
_cell.angle_beta   90.00
_cell.angle_gamma   90.00
#
_symmetry.space_group_name_H-M   'P 1'
#
loop_
_entity.id
_entity.type
_entity.pdbx_description
1 polymer ?
#
loop_
_entity_poly.entity_id
_entity_poly.type
_entity_poly.pdbx_seq_one_letter_code
_entity_poly.pdbx_strand_id
1 'polypeptide(L)'
;MPGAAPWHRVAGYRADVATPDEMMSAVAESMTERTGRSLEEWVALVAGSGVDPLDQNAVRRWLKDVHGVRQNTQWAIADAAARDAGWVRPSVEQYIDGQFTGSRAALRPVFDAVREAALALGDDVTIEGRGTYVPFVRRRQFAAAAAASARIDLGLRLPAPPVSARLEPARAPGAATHRVRLTAVADVDDEVRGLLRAAYDQNG
;
A
#
# COMPACT_ATOMS: atom_id res chain seq x y z
N MET A 1 41.89 -5.34 -29.11
CA MET A 1 40.97 -6.17 -28.38
C MET A 1 41.05 -5.84 -26.90
N PRO A 2 40.17 -5.05 -26.30
CA PRO A 2 40.03 -4.95 -24.85
C PRO A 2 38.84 -5.82 -24.42
N GLY A 3 39.13 -6.67 -23.41
CA GLY A 3 38.22 -7.66 -22.87
C GLY A 3 37.07 -7.05 -22.09
N ALA A 4 35.91 -7.66 -22.27
CA ALA A 4 34.70 -7.41 -21.52
C ALA A 4 34.88 -7.77 -20.04
N ALA A 5 34.62 -6.84 -19.14
CA ALA A 5 34.55 -7.10 -17.70
C ALA A 5 33.26 -7.85 -17.36
N PRO A 6 33.32 -8.90 -16.52
CA PRO A 6 32.13 -9.64 -16.11
C PRO A 6 31.37 -8.86 -15.04
N TRP A 7 30.11 -8.56 -15.28
CA TRP A 7 29.16 -8.06 -14.30
C TRP A 7 28.86 -9.17 -13.29
N HIS A 8 29.62 -9.21 -12.21
CA HIS A 8 29.32 -10.12 -11.10
C HIS A 8 28.10 -9.61 -10.35
N ARG A 9 27.07 -10.43 -10.43
CA ARG A 9 25.92 -10.55 -9.55
C ARG A 9 26.20 -10.02 -8.15
N VAL A 10 25.56 -8.92 -7.76
CA VAL A 10 25.40 -8.58 -6.35
C VAL A 10 24.18 -9.37 -5.87
N ALA A 11 24.48 -10.57 -5.35
CA ALA A 11 23.52 -11.34 -4.56
C ALA A 11 23.41 -10.66 -3.19
N GLY A 12 22.21 -10.23 -2.83
CA GLY A 12 21.96 -9.63 -1.51
C GLY A 12 20.57 -9.04 -1.33
N TYR A 13 19.57 -9.53 -2.08
CA TYR A 13 18.18 -9.25 -1.71
C TYR A 13 17.80 -10.22 -0.57
N ARG A 14 17.88 -9.75 0.66
CA ARG A 14 17.24 -10.46 1.78
C ARG A 14 15.73 -10.30 1.66
N ALA A 15 15.10 -11.36 1.18
CA ALA A 15 13.68 -11.60 1.28
C ALA A 15 13.32 -11.89 2.76
N ASP A 16 13.02 -10.86 3.54
CA ASP A 16 12.57 -11.02 4.93
C ASP A 16 11.29 -10.21 5.24
N VAL A 17 10.60 -9.74 4.23
CA VAL A 17 9.24 -9.25 4.38
C VAL A 17 8.36 -10.11 3.49
N ALA A 18 7.59 -11.02 4.10
CA ALA A 18 6.66 -11.86 3.38
C ALA A 18 5.73 -11.00 2.52
N THR A 19 5.61 -11.34 1.25
CA THR A 19 4.63 -10.70 0.35
C THR A 19 3.22 -10.91 0.89
N PRO A 20 2.25 -10.08 0.51
CA PRO A 20 0.85 -10.32 0.86
C PRO A 20 0.38 -11.73 0.49
N ASP A 21 0.84 -12.28 -0.62
CA ASP A 21 0.47 -13.63 -1.07
C ASP A 21 1.15 -14.72 -0.22
N GLU A 22 2.40 -14.55 0.21
CA GLU A 22 3.07 -15.45 1.16
C GLU A 22 2.42 -15.42 2.54
N MET A 23 2.02 -14.24 3.04
CA MET A 23 1.27 -14.11 4.28
C MET A 23 -0.10 -14.80 4.18
N MET A 24 -0.78 -14.67 3.05
CA MET A 24 -2.07 -15.34 2.80
C MET A 24 -1.91 -16.86 2.74
N SER A 25 -0.84 -17.37 2.10
CA SER A 25 -0.53 -18.81 2.07
C SER A 25 -0.25 -19.36 3.47
N ALA A 26 0.56 -18.69 4.27
CA ALA A 26 0.83 -19.09 5.66
C ALA A 26 -0.45 -19.07 6.54
N VAL A 27 -1.34 -18.13 6.31
CA VAL A 27 -2.65 -18.09 6.97
C VAL A 27 -3.53 -19.27 6.52
N ALA A 28 -3.52 -19.62 5.23
CA ALA A 28 -4.27 -20.74 4.69
C ALA A 28 -3.80 -22.08 5.26
N GLU A 29 -2.47 -22.32 5.33
CA GLU A 29 -1.88 -23.54 5.89
C GLU A 29 -2.29 -23.78 7.35
N SER A 30 -2.31 -22.70 8.16
CA SER A 30 -2.71 -22.80 9.58
C SER A 30 -4.22 -22.65 9.81
N MET A 31 -5.03 -22.53 8.75
CA MET A 31 -6.44 -22.21 8.86
C MET A 31 -7.24 -23.39 9.46
N THR A 32 -6.96 -24.61 8.99
CA THR A 32 -7.64 -25.82 9.48
C THR A 32 -7.45 -26.04 10.97
N GLU A 33 -6.22 -25.82 11.47
CA GLU A 33 -5.94 -25.94 12.91
C GLU A 33 -6.69 -24.90 13.75
N ARG A 34 -6.83 -23.68 13.22
CA ARG A 34 -7.45 -22.57 13.95
C ARG A 34 -8.95 -22.49 13.86
N THR A 35 -9.53 -23.02 12.78
CA THR A 35 -10.96 -22.87 12.49
C THR A 35 -11.71 -24.18 12.30
N GLY A 36 -10.99 -25.31 12.23
CA GLY A 36 -11.56 -26.62 11.95
C GLY A 36 -11.95 -26.84 10.49
N ARG A 37 -11.63 -25.89 9.56
CA ARG A 37 -11.93 -25.96 8.13
C ARG A 37 -10.77 -25.47 7.29
N SER A 38 -10.59 -26.10 6.12
CA SER A 38 -9.64 -25.62 5.11
C SER A 38 -10.11 -24.32 4.46
N LEU A 39 -9.23 -23.65 3.71
CA LEU A 39 -9.59 -22.45 2.96
C LEU A 39 -10.65 -22.75 1.90
N GLU A 40 -10.53 -23.90 1.21
CA GLU A 40 -11.50 -24.31 0.19
C GLU A 40 -12.89 -24.56 0.80
N GLU A 41 -12.96 -25.22 1.96
CA GLU A 41 -14.23 -25.42 2.67
C GLU A 41 -14.87 -24.10 3.08
N TRP A 42 -14.07 -23.11 3.50
CA TRP A 42 -14.57 -21.76 3.79
C TRP A 42 -15.07 -21.04 2.55
N VAL A 43 -14.36 -21.12 1.41
CA VAL A 43 -14.80 -20.54 0.13
C VAL A 43 -16.13 -21.14 -0.31
N ALA A 44 -16.25 -22.46 -0.27
CA ALA A 44 -17.51 -23.15 -0.59
C ALA A 44 -18.65 -22.71 0.34
N LEU A 45 -18.36 -22.53 1.64
CA LEU A 45 -19.36 -22.08 2.61
C LEU A 45 -19.82 -20.64 2.33
N VAL A 46 -18.91 -19.74 1.95
CA VAL A 46 -19.24 -18.36 1.51
C VAL A 46 -20.15 -18.42 0.27
N ALA A 47 -19.78 -19.20 -0.74
CA ALA A 47 -20.57 -19.35 -1.97
C ALA A 47 -22.00 -19.83 -1.71
N GLY A 48 -22.18 -20.73 -0.72
CA GLY A 48 -23.51 -21.26 -0.32
C GLY A 48 -24.27 -20.38 0.67
N SER A 49 -23.67 -19.30 1.20
CA SER A 49 -24.26 -18.49 2.29
C SER A 49 -25.32 -17.48 1.85
N GLY A 50 -25.37 -17.15 0.55
CA GLY A 50 -26.17 -16.04 0.03
C GLY A 50 -25.53 -14.66 0.19
N VAL A 51 -24.34 -14.56 0.80
CA VAL A 51 -23.55 -13.31 0.85
C VAL A 51 -22.82 -13.15 -0.48
N ASP A 52 -22.83 -11.94 -1.06
CA ASP A 52 -22.07 -11.66 -2.27
C ASP A 52 -20.55 -11.79 -2.00
N PRO A 53 -19.85 -12.77 -2.61
CA PRO A 53 -18.43 -12.97 -2.40
C PRO A 53 -17.57 -11.79 -2.91
N LEU A 54 -18.09 -10.96 -3.82
CA LEU A 54 -17.41 -9.75 -4.29
C LEU A 54 -17.47 -8.59 -3.27
N ASP A 55 -18.47 -8.57 -2.35
CA ASP A 55 -18.47 -7.68 -1.20
C ASP A 55 -17.66 -8.28 -0.05
N GLN A 56 -16.32 -8.15 -0.14
CA GLN A 56 -15.41 -8.67 0.89
C GLN A 56 -15.72 -8.13 2.30
N ASN A 57 -16.34 -6.94 2.43
CA ASN A 57 -16.73 -6.40 3.73
C ASN A 57 -17.96 -7.12 4.29
N ALA A 58 -18.94 -7.44 3.45
CA ALA A 58 -20.09 -8.25 3.84
C ALA A 58 -19.67 -9.67 4.23
N VAL A 59 -18.78 -10.30 3.45
CA VAL A 59 -18.22 -11.61 3.77
C VAL A 59 -17.52 -11.60 5.13
N ARG A 60 -16.68 -10.62 5.41
CA ARG A 60 -15.98 -10.50 6.70
C ARG A 60 -16.93 -10.32 7.86
N ARG A 61 -17.95 -9.47 7.72
CA ARG A 61 -18.99 -9.31 8.75
C ARG A 61 -19.69 -10.63 9.02
N TRP A 62 -20.13 -11.32 7.98
CA TRP A 62 -20.79 -12.61 8.10
C TRP A 62 -19.90 -13.65 8.79
N LEU A 63 -18.62 -13.79 8.38
CA LEU A 63 -17.65 -14.69 9.03
C LEU A 63 -17.46 -14.39 10.50
N LYS A 64 -17.46 -13.11 10.88
CA LYS A 64 -17.36 -12.69 12.28
C LYS A 64 -18.62 -13.03 13.06
N ASP A 65 -19.78 -12.62 12.55
CA ASP A 65 -21.03 -12.60 13.29
C ASP A 65 -21.66 -13.99 13.38
N VAL A 66 -21.51 -14.82 12.33
CA VAL A 66 -22.09 -16.18 12.29
C VAL A 66 -21.09 -17.24 12.76
N HIS A 67 -19.81 -17.09 12.46
CA HIS A 67 -18.81 -18.13 12.70
C HIS A 67 -17.72 -17.75 13.70
N GLY A 68 -17.71 -16.52 14.24
CA GLY A 68 -16.72 -16.07 15.23
C GLY A 68 -15.28 -16.06 14.70
N VAL A 69 -15.08 -16.03 13.39
CA VAL A 69 -13.75 -16.09 12.77
C VAL A 69 -12.94 -14.84 13.12
N ARG A 70 -11.66 -15.00 13.45
CA ARG A 70 -10.77 -13.88 13.81
C ARG A 70 -10.40 -13.05 12.59
N GLN A 71 -10.09 -11.77 12.80
CA GLN A 71 -9.93 -10.75 11.77
C GLN A 71 -8.96 -11.14 10.62
N ASN A 72 -7.76 -11.63 10.91
CA ASN A 72 -6.80 -12.00 9.86
C ASN A 72 -7.32 -13.16 9.00
N THR A 73 -8.01 -14.14 9.63
CA THR A 73 -8.62 -15.25 8.93
C THR A 73 -9.82 -14.80 8.09
N GLN A 74 -10.62 -13.82 8.57
CA GLN A 74 -11.70 -13.21 7.78
C GLN A 74 -11.16 -12.59 6.47
N TRP A 75 -10.03 -11.89 6.55
CA TRP A 75 -9.39 -11.29 5.36
C TRP A 75 -8.99 -12.36 4.34
N ALA A 76 -8.33 -13.43 4.81
CA ALA A 76 -7.88 -14.51 3.94
C ALA A 76 -9.05 -15.21 3.24
N ILE A 77 -10.10 -15.54 3.97
CA ILE A 77 -11.29 -16.20 3.41
C ILE A 77 -12.01 -15.27 2.43
N ALA A 78 -12.21 -13.99 2.78
CA ALA A 78 -12.92 -13.04 1.92
C ALA A 78 -12.15 -12.76 0.62
N ASP A 79 -10.82 -12.66 0.66
CA ASP A 79 -9.99 -12.51 -0.53
C ASP A 79 -10.06 -13.77 -1.43
N ALA A 80 -9.98 -14.96 -0.84
CA ALA A 80 -10.07 -16.22 -1.57
C ALA A 80 -11.46 -16.41 -2.22
N ALA A 81 -12.52 -16.15 -1.47
CA ALA A 81 -13.89 -16.24 -1.99
C ALA A 81 -14.15 -15.23 -3.13
N ALA A 82 -13.61 -14.01 -3.01
CA ALA A 82 -13.72 -13.03 -4.08
C ALA A 82 -12.96 -13.48 -5.33
N ARG A 83 -11.75 -14.03 -5.19
CA ARG A 83 -10.97 -14.56 -6.33
C ARG A 83 -11.67 -15.74 -7.00
N ASP A 84 -12.23 -16.65 -6.23
CA ASP A 84 -13.02 -17.78 -6.75
C ASP A 84 -14.25 -17.28 -7.54
N ALA A 85 -14.85 -16.17 -7.11
CA ALA A 85 -15.93 -15.47 -7.81
C ALA A 85 -15.46 -14.60 -8.99
N GLY A 86 -14.17 -14.69 -9.38
CA GLY A 86 -13.62 -13.98 -10.53
C GLY A 86 -13.05 -12.57 -10.24
N TRP A 87 -12.94 -12.17 -8.96
CA TRP A 87 -12.27 -10.91 -8.63
C TRP A 87 -10.77 -10.99 -8.93
N VAL A 88 -10.29 -9.97 -9.63
CA VAL A 88 -8.86 -9.79 -9.89
C VAL A 88 -8.36 -8.60 -9.10
N ARG A 89 -7.26 -8.78 -8.36
CA ARG A 89 -6.68 -7.69 -7.57
C ARG A 89 -6.25 -6.56 -8.52
N PRO A 90 -6.71 -5.32 -8.27
CA PRO A 90 -6.27 -4.19 -9.07
C PRO A 90 -4.75 -4.02 -9.05
N SER A 91 -4.16 -3.65 -10.17
CA SER A 91 -2.76 -3.26 -10.24
C SER A 91 -2.50 -1.98 -9.43
N VAL A 92 -1.22 -1.68 -9.15
CA VAL A 92 -0.82 -0.43 -8.47
C VAL A 92 -1.36 0.79 -9.23
N GLU A 93 -1.26 0.79 -10.57
CA GLU A 93 -1.76 1.88 -11.41
C GLU A 93 -3.29 2.01 -11.32
N GLN A 94 -4.03 0.91 -11.32
CA GLN A 94 -5.48 0.93 -11.15
C GLN A 94 -5.90 1.48 -9.77
N TYR A 95 -5.15 1.15 -8.70
CA TYR A 95 -5.37 1.77 -7.39
C TYR A 95 -5.09 3.27 -7.41
N ILE A 96 -4.03 3.71 -8.10
CA ILE A 96 -3.70 5.12 -8.26
C ILE A 96 -4.81 5.81 -9.05
N ASP A 97 -5.16 5.30 -10.23
CA ASP A 97 -6.18 5.90 -11.10
C ASP A 97 -7.53 6.04 -10.39
N GLY A 98 -7.92 5.04 -9.60
CA GLY A 98 -9.14 5.08 -8.80
C GLY A 98 -9.21 6.22 -7.77
N GLN A 99 -8.05 6.72 -7.30
CA GLN A 99 -8.01 7.84 -6.35
C GLN A 99 -8.18 9.20 -7.03
N PHE A 100 -7.88 9.31 -8.33
CA PHE A 100 -7.90 10.55 -9.11
C PHE A 100 -9.09 10.60 -10.08
N THR A 101 -10.28 10.28 -9.57
CA THR A 101 -11.54 10.34 -10.34
C THR A 101 -12.40 11.52 -9.91
N GLY A 102 -13.34 11.94 -10.76
CA GLY A 102 -14.27 13.01 -10.45
C GLY A 102 -13.56 14.34 -10.14
N SER A 103 -13.93 15.00 -9.06
CA SER A 103 -13.33 16.28 -8.64
C SER A 103 -11.84 16.21 -8.31
N ARG A 104 -11.31 15.01 -8.01
CA ARG A 104 -9.90 14.80 -7.70
C ARG A 104 -9.02 14.59 -8.93
N ALA A 105 -9.59 14.46 -10.12
CA ALA A 105 -8.81 14.25 -11.36
C ALA A 105 -7.80 15.39 -11.60
N ALA A 106 -8.12 16.63 -11.25
CA ALA A 106 -7.23 17.78 -11.36
C ALA A 106 -5.97 17.69 -10.48
N LEU A 107 -5.96 16.83 -9.46
CA LEU A 107 -4.81 16.61 -8.57
C LEU A 107 -3.80 15.59 -9.11
N ARG A 108 -4.15 14.86 -10.18
CA ARG A 108 -3.26 13.85 -10.77
C ARG A 108 -1.87 14.39 -11.13
N PRO A 109 -1.73 15.55 -11.79
CA PRO A 109 -0.39 16.11 -12.08
C PRO A 109 0.43 16.44 -10.83
N VAL A 110 -0.21 16.85 -9.72
CA VAL A 110 0.47 17.11 -8.45
C VAL A 110 0.99 15.79 -7.87
N PHE A 111 0.17 14.74 -7.90
CA PHE A 111 0.58 13.41 -7.48
C PHE A 111 1.74 12.87 -8.33
N ASP A 112 1.67 13.03 -9.66
CA ASP A 112 2.71 12.54 -10.56
C ASP A 112 4.05 13.22 -10.28
N ALA A 113 4.06 14.53 -9.95
CA ALA A 113 5.27 15.24 -9.54
C ALA A 113 5.84 14.71 -8.19
N VAL A 114 4.98 14.38 -7.23
CA VAL A 114 5.39 13.73 -5.97
C VAL A 114 5.97 12.35 -6.25
N ARG A 115 5.30 11.56 -7.10
CA ARG A 115 5.75 10.21 -7.51
C ARG A 115 7.13 10.26 -8.14
N GLU A 116 7.33 11.16 -9.09
CA GLU A 116 8.63 11.36 -9.75
C GLU A 116 9.72 11.73 -8.74
N ALA A 117 9.45 12.70 -7.87
CA ALA A 117 10.38 13.13 -6.84
C ALA A 117 10.73 11.99 -5.86
N ALA A 118 9.76 11.15 -5.48
CA ALA A 118 9.98 10.02 -4.60
C ALA A 118 10.80 8.91 -5.27
N LEU A 119 10.49 8.55 -6.52
CA LEU A 119 11.23 7.52 -7.27
C LEU A 119 12.66 7.95 -7.61
N ALA A 120 12.92 9.24 -7.79
CA ALA A 120 14.26 9.77 -8.03
C ALA A 120 15.20 9.68 -6.80
N LEU A 121 14.69 9.26 -5.63
CA LEU A 121 15.50 9.14 -4.41
C LEU A 121 16.42 7.92 -4.44
N GLY A 122 16.01 6.82 -5.07
CA GLY A 122 16.80 5.59 -5.19
C GLY A 122 16.04 4.47 -5.88
N ASP A 123 16.78 3.50 -6.44
CA ASP A 123 16.22 2.35 -7.14
C ASP A 123 15.53 1.35 -6.19
N ASP A 124 15.70 1.52 -4.88
CA ASP A 124 15.07 0.73 -3.83
C ASP A 124 13.72 1.29 -3.35
N VAL A 125 13.20 2.34 -4.03
CA VAL A 125 11.87 2.87 -3.77
C VAL A 125 10.83 2.05 -4.52
N THR A 126 9.84 1.55 -3.78
CA THR A 126 8.68 0.85 -4.34
C THR A 126 7.38 1.59 -4.02
N ILE A 127 6.39 1.41 -4.89
CA ILE A 127 5.04 1.95 -4.72
C ILE A 127 4.08 0.79 -4.51
N GLU A 128 3.20 0.89 -3.52
CA GLU A 128 2.14 -0.09 -3.30
C GLU A 128 0.77 0.48 -3.68
N GLY A 129 -0.15 -0.41 -4.08
CA GLY A 129 -1.55 -0.05 -4.32
C GLY A 129 -2.37 -0.08 -3.03
N ARG A 130 -2.97 1.05 -2.66
CA ARG A 130 -3.94 1.17 -1.56
C ARG A 130 -5.16 1.96 -2.03
N GLY A 131 -6.34 1.65 -1.46
CA GLY A 131 -7.58 2.28 -1.89
C GLY A 131 -7.73 3.76 -1.53
N THR A 132 -6.98 4.27 -0.54
CA THR A 132 -7.17 5.63 -0.01
C THR A 132 -5.92 6.50 0.00
N TYR A 133 -4.75 5.93 -0.26
CA TYR A 133 -3.48 6.63 -0.35
C TYR A 133 -2.47 5.77 -1.12
N VAL A 134 -1.39 6.38 -1.58
CA VAL A 134 -0.29 5.71 -2.29
C VAL A 134 0.96 5.78 -1.43
N PRO A 135 1.41 4.67 -0.82
CA PRO A 135 2.64 4.64 -0.06
C PRO A 135 3.88 4.54 -0.95
N PHE A 136 4.93 5.21 -0.55
CA PHE A 136 6.30 5.09 -1.05
C PHE A 136 7.13 4.38 0.01
N VAL A 137 7.68 3.24 -0.36
CA VAL A 137 8.33 2.31 0.57
C VAL A 137 9.78 2.10 0.14
N ARG A 138 10.67 2.11 1.12
CA ARG A 138 12.05 1.64 1.01
C ARG A 138 12.16 0.33 1.80
N ARG A 139 12.80 0.28 2.95
CA ARG A 139 12.64 -0.83 3.94
C ARG A 139 11.37 -0.67 4.75
N ARG A 140 10.92 0.58 4.92
CA ARG A 140 9.68 0.97 5.56
C ARG A 140 9.01 2.05 4.73
N GLN A 141 7.71 2.24 4.95
CA GLN A 141 7.03 3.38 4.36
C GLN A 141 7.67 4.68 4.87
N PHE A 142 8.27 5.46 3.97
CA PHE A 142 8.85 6.77 4.31
C PHE A 142 7.94 7.94 3.96
N ALA A 143 7.10 7.76 2.92
CA ALA A 143 6.13 8.75 2.51
C ALA A 143 4.81 8.10 2.05
N ALA A 144 3.75 8.88 1.98
CA ALA A 144 2.48 8.50 1.38
C ALA A 144 1.75 9.72 0.83
N ALA A 145 1.13 9.59 -0.34
CA ALA A 145 0.30 10.63 -0.93
C ALA A 145 -1.17 10.23 -0.88
N ALA A 146 -2.03 11.12 -0.40
CA ALA A 146 -3.48 10.94 -0.40
C ALA A 146 -4.18 12.12 -1.06
N ALA A 147 -5.10 11.84 -1.99
CA ALA A 147 -5.92 12.86 -2.63
C ALA A 147 -7.08 13.25 -1.69
N ALA A 148 -7.04 14.46 -1.14
CA ALA A 148 -8.18 15.12 -0.51
C ALA A 148 -9.06 15.80 -1.58
N SER A 149 -10.05 16.61 -1.18
CA SER A 149 -10.98 17.23 -2.16
C SER A 149 -10.30 18.20 -3.13
N ALA A 150 -9.31 18.98 -2.66
CA ALA A 150 -8.68 20.05 -3.43
C ALA A 150 -7.15 20.11 -3.25
N ARG A 151 -6.52 19.05 -2.74
CA ARG A 151 -5.08 19.00 -2.50
C ARG A 151 -4.60 17.56 -2.35
N ILE A 152 -3.29 17.39 -2.43
CA ILE A 152 -2.59 16.17 -1.97
C ILE A 152 -2.10 16.42 -0.54
N ASP A 153 -2.45 15.53 0.38
CA ASP A 153 -1.81 15.44 1.68
C ASP A 153 -0.61 14.49 1.52
N LEU A 154 0.60 15.04 1.50
CA LEU A 154 1.86 14.29 1.46
C LEU A 154 2.30 13.99 2.90
N GLY A 155 2.03 12.78 3.36
CA GLY A 155 2.48 12.28 4.64
C GLY A 155 3.93 11.83 4.58
N LEU A 156 4.71 12.21 5.58
CA LEU A 156 6.13 11.90 5.72
C LEU A 156 6.38 11.23 7.07
N ARG A 157 7.12 10.15 7.07
CA ARG A 157 7.59 9.51 8.30
C ARG A 157 8.95 10.08 8.67
N LEU A 158 8.95 11.02 9.59
CA LEU A 158 10.14 11.77 10.04
C LEU A 158 10.29 11.57 11.56
N PRO A 159 11.01 10.54 12.03
CA PRO A 159 11.37 10.41 13.45
C PRO A 159 12.13 11.63 13.99
N ALA A 160 12.99 12.22 13.17
CA ALA A 160 13.72 13.47 13.45
C ALA A 160 13.37 14.49 12.36
N PRO A 161 12.26 15.25 12.51
CA PRO A 161 11.82 16.19 11.48
C PRO A 161 12.78 17.37 11.34
N PRO A 162 13.13 17.77 10.11
CA PRO A 162 13.85 19.03 9.88
C PRO A 162 12.95 20.23 10.20
N VAL A 163 13.56 21.38 10.43
CA VAL A 163 12.81 22.63 10.64
C VAL A 163 12.20 23.09 9.30
N SER A 164 10.90 23.17 9.25
CA SER A 164 10.15 23.67 8.09
C SER A 164 8.78 24.18 8.55
N ALA A 165 8.41 25.36 8.08
CA ALA A 165 7.07 25.94 8.33
C ALA A 165 5.95 25.18 7.59
N ARG A 166 6.28 24.35 6.60
CA ARG A 166 5.32 23.57 5.83
C ARG A 166 4.99 22.22 6.47
N LEU A 167 5.81 21.77 7.44
CA LEU A 167 5.59 20.52 8.14
C LEU A 167 4.54 20.67 9.24
N GLU A 168 3.44 19.97 9.10
CA GLU A 168 2.41 19.85 10.12
C GLU A 168 2.48 18.47 10.80
N PRO A 169 2.42 18.34 12.13
CA PRO A 169 2.25 17.06 12.79
C PRO A 169 1.01 16.33 12.27
N ALA A 170 1.15 15.06 11.91
CA ALA A 170 0.05 14.28 11.36
C ALA A 170 0.24 12.78 11.65
N ARG A 171 -0.86 12.02 11.66
CA ARG A 171 -0.87 10.56 11.78
C ARG A 171 -1.43 9.87 10.52
N ALA A 172 -1.58 10.63 9.44
CA ALA A 172 -2.09 10.18 8.14
C ALA A 172 -1.57 11.13 7.04
N PRO A 173 -1.48 10.65 5.77
CA PRO A 173 -1.78 9.29 5.31
C PRO A 173 -0.71 8.26 5.68
N GLY A 174 -1.12 7.00 5.76
CA GLY A 174 -0.23 5.88 6.04
C GLY A 174 0.46 5.99 7.41
N ALA A 175 1.76 5.67 7.47
CA ALA A 175 2.59 5.73 8.68
C ALA A 175 3.22 7.12 8.93
N ALA A 176 2.58 8.19 8.48
CA ALA A 176 3.10 9.56 8.62
C ALA A 176 3.19 10.00 10.08
N THR A 177 4.24 10.77 10.38
CA THR A 177 4.39 11.56 11.61
C THR A 177 4.16 13.05 11.36
N HIS A 178 4.35 13.47 10.10
CA HIS A 178 4.14 14.84 9.62
C HIS A 178 3.50 14.79 8.23
N ARG A 179 2.95 15.93 7.79
CA ARG A 179 2.46 16.10 6.42
C ARG A 179 2.79 17.47 5.86
N VAL A 180 2.80 17.52 4.54
CA VAL A 180 2.79 18.76 3.75
C VAL A 180 1.53 18.75 2.87
N ARG A 181 0.89 19.89 2.70
CA ARG A 181 -0.26 20.08 1.80
C ARG A 181 0.21 20.65 0.47
N LEU A 182 -0.18 19.98 -0.63
CA LEU A 182 0.20 20.35 -1.98
C LEU A 182 -1.06 20.59 -2.80
N THR A 183 -1.16 21.76 -3.42
CA THR A 183 -2.32 22.19 -4.22
C THR A 183 -2.00 22.32 -5.70
N ALA A 184 -0.71 22.52 -6.02
CA ALA A 184 -0.22 22.69 -7.37
C ALA A 184 1.09 21.91 -7.58
N VAL A 185 1.45 21.65 -8.84
CA VAL A 185 2.72 21.00 -9.20
C VAL A 185 3.92 21.82 -8.69
N ALA A 186 3.82 23.13 -8.72
CA ALA A 186 4.88 24.04 -8.23
C ALA A 186 5.15 23.92 -6.71
N ASP A 187 4.20 23.35 -5.95
CA ASP A 187 4.40 23.09 -4.51
C ASP A 187 5.40 21.94 -4.25
N VAL A 188 5.69 21.11 -5.27
CA VAL A 188 6.72 20.06 -5.22
C VAL A 188 8.07 20.67 -5.58
N ASP A 189 8.45 21.67 -4.82
CA ASP A 189 9.68 22.44 -4.94
C ASP A 189 10.88 21.77 -4.24
N ASP A 190 12.02 22.45 -4.21
CA ASP A 190 13.25 21.94 -3.61
C ASP A 190 13.11 21.68 -2.10
N GLU A 191 12.28 22.46 -1.40
CA GLU A 191 12.00 22.21 0.02
C GLU A 191 11.28 20.89 0.21
N VAL A 192 10.22 20.63 -0.55
CA VAL A 192 9.45 19.37 -0.48
C VAL A 192 10.31 18.18 -0.92
N ARG A 193 11.16 18.36 -1.95
CA ARG A 193 12.13 17.31 -2.36
C ARG A 193 13.13 17.03 -1.24
N GLY A 194 13.60 18.05 -0.54
CA GLY A 194 14.48 17.93 0.64
C GLY A 194 13.78 17.18 1.80
N LEU A 195 12.51 17.44 2.06
CA LEU A 195 11.72 16.76 3.06
C LEU A 195 11.48 15.28 2.71
N LEU A 196 11.21 14.97 1.43
CA LEU A 196 11.13 13.60 0.92
C LEU A 196 12.46 12.86 1.09
N ARG A 197 13.59 13.51 0.77
CA ARG A 197 14.94 12.94 0.98
C ARG A 197 15.20 12.65 2.45
N ALA A 198 14.89 13.59 3.35
CA ALA A 198 15.06 13.40 4.79
C ALA A 198 14.21 12.22 5.31
N ALA A 199 12.97 12.05 4.81
CA ALA A 199 12.14 10.92 5.16
C ALA A 199 12.70 9.59 4.62
N TYR A 200 13.16 9.56 3.36
CA TYR A 200 13.79 8.40 2.73
C TYR A 200 15.03 7.95 3.52
N ASP A 201 15.93 8.87 3.88
CA ASP A 201 17.17 8.56 4.60
C ASP A 201 16.91 7.99 6.01
N GLN A 202 15.85 8.46 6.69
CA GLN A 202 15.49 8.02 8.04
C GLN A 202 14.74 6.66 8.06
N ASN A 203 14.37 6.09 6.91
CA ASN A 203 13.56 4.87 6.82
C ASN A 203 14.22 3.75 5.98
N GLY A 204 15.51 3.85 5.78
CA GLY A 204 16.35 2.88 5.08
C GLY A 204 16.88 1.76 5.94
#